data_6e534a3aa99038ac8874ea3f230eb45d
#
_entry.id   6e534a3aa99038ac8874ea3f230eb45d
#
_cell.length_a   1.000
_cell.length_b   1.000
_cell.length_c   1.000
_cell.angle_alpha   90.00
_cell.angle_beta   90.00
_cell.angle_gamma   90.00
#
_symmetry.space_group_name_H-M   'P 1'
#
loop_
_entity.id
_entity.type
_entity.pdbx_description
1 polymer ?
#
loop_
_entity_poly.entity_id
_entity_poly.type
_entity_poly.pdbx_seq_one_letter_code
_entity_poly.pdbx_strand_id
1 'polypeptide(L)'
;MAANKMILKKIFRFLFAFHLLYIANNGYSQKTQEIHLNLQNVIDIAKDSSLKAFIEKNRYLADYWDYRSYKAEFLPKLNLSARPFSFTRAVREEYNWQDSSYQYIEQQDVNSYLNLSLNQNIPFSGGKVYIDSDVGRLQNFNNGGVQYSSTPIRIGLEQGLFDYNHLKWEKKLEPLQFERAKKDYIQEREEISEDAVDAFFDLLI
;
A
#
# COMPACT_ATOMS: atom_id res chain seq x y z
N MET A 1 -45.37 2.99 43.19
CA MET A 1 -44.47 2.88 42.02
C MET A 1 -44.16 4.20 41.34
N ALA A 2 -45.03 5.21 41.42
CA ALA A 2 -44.83 6.54 40.77
C ALA A 2 -43.81 7.46 41.48
N ALA A 3 -43.71 7.41 42.82
CA ALA A 3 -42.79 8.27 43.59
C ALA A 3 -41.31 8.01 43.32
N ASN A 4 -40.88 6.73 43.08
CA ASN A 4 -39.50 6.38 42.76
C ASN A 4 -39.05 6.88 41.38
N LYS A 5 -39.93 6.95 40.39
CA LYS A 5 -39.61 7.50 39.05
C LYS A 5 -39.38 9.03 39.09
N MET A 6 -40.06 9.72 40.00
CA MET A 6 -39.93 11.17 40.11
C MET A 6 -38.61 11.56 40.81
N ILE A 7 -38.20 10.79 41.81
CA ILE A 7 -36.93 10.98 42.53
C ILE A 7 -35.75 10.66 41.58
N LEU A 8 -35.84 9.59 40.80
CA LEU A 8 -34.82 9.21 39.83
C LEU A 8 -34.59 10.26 38.72
N LYS A 9 -35.69 10.89 38.25
CA LYS A 9 -35.62 12.02 37.28
C LYS A 9 -34.97 13.27 37.88
N LYS A 10 -35.21 13.57 39.16
CA LYS A 10 -34.56 14.70 39.84
C LYS A 10 -33.08 14.46 40.06
N ILE A 11 -32.66 13.26 40.44
CA ILE A 11 -31.25 12.87 40.61
C ILE A 11 -30.54 12.94 39.26
N PHE A 12 -31.13 12.44 38.18
CA PHE A 12 -30.55 12.50 36.85
C PHE A 12 -30.33 13.92 36.33
N ARG A 13 -31.33 14.82 36.57
CA ARG A 13 -31.19 16.24 36.22
C ARG A 13 -30.12 16.95 37.05
N PHE A 14 -29.95 16.58 38.30
CA PHE A 14 -28.93 17.16 39.17
C PHE A 14 -27.51 16.69 38.76
N LEU A 15 -27.36 15.41 38.44
CA LEU A 15 -26.11 14.83 37.90
C LEU A 15 -25.76 15.44 36.55
N PHE A 16 -26.72 15.66 35.68
CA PHE A 16 -26.52 16.27 34.38
C PHE A 16 -26.10 17.75 34.49
N ALA A 17 -26.73 18.51 35.38
CA ALA A 17 -26.38 19.90 35.67
C ALA A 17 -24.96 19.99 36.28
N PHE A 18 -24.60 19.07 37.17
CA PHE A 18 -23.25 18.99 37.76
C PHE A 18 -22.16 18.63 36.75
N HIS A 19 -22.49 17.76 35.79
CA HIS A 19 -21.60 17.42 34.71
C HIS A 19 -21.36 18.56 33.72
N LEU A 20 -22.44 19.36 33.43
CA LEU A 20 -22.33 20.58 32.63
C LEU A 20 -21.49 21.67 33.31
N LEU A 21 -21.60 21.83 34.64
CA LEU A 21 -20.75 22.74 35.42
C LEU A 21 -19.30 22.33 35.46
N TYR A 22 -19.02 21.02 35.46
CA TYR A 22 -17.66 20.48 35.43
C TYR A 22 -16.98 20.72 34.09
N ILE A 23 -17.72 20.62 32.98
CA ILE A 23 -17.21 20.89 31.61
C ILE A 23 -16.96 22.40 31.42
N ALA A 24 -17.78 23.26 31.99
CA ALA A 24 -17.62 24.71 31.87
C ALA A 24 -16.39 25.27 32.58
N ASN A 25 -15.88 24.60 33.61
CA ASN A 25 -14.65 25.01 34.33
C ASN A 25 -13.33 24.57 33.63
N ASN A 26 -13.38 23.73 32.59
CA ASN A 26 -12.20 23.35 31.82
C ASN A 26 -12.03 24.22 30.55
N GLY A 27 -12.42 25.47 30.58
CA GLY A 27 -12.08 26.44 29.56
C GLY A 27 -10.56 26.67 29.57
N TYR A 28 -9.83 25.95 28.72
CA TYR A 28 -8.41 26.23 28.50
C TYR A 28 -8.32 27.63 27.88
N SER A 29 -7.89 28.60 28.72
CA SER A 29 -7.45 29.89 28.21
C SER A 29 -6.26 29.65 27.30
N GLN A 30 -6.41 29.91 26.02
CA GLN A 30 -5.28 29.91 25.09
C GLN A 30 -4.32 31.00 25.57
N LYS A 31 -3.18 30.56 26.12
CA LYS A 31 -2.07 31.46 26.42
C LYS A 31 -1.63 32.09 25.11
N THR A 32 -1.88 33.36 24.92
CA THR A 32 -1.31 34.11 23.78
C THR A 32 0.19 34.11 23.99
N GLN A 33 0.90 33.32 23.20
CA GLN A 33 2.35 33.29 23.20
C GLN A 33 2.82 34.40 22.26
N GLU A 34 3.40 35.44 22.78
CA GLU A 34 4.07 36.46 21.94
C GLU A 34 5.28 35.81 21.29
N ILE A 35 5.29 35.74 19.99
CA ILE A 35 6.40 35.23 19.19
C ILE A 35 7.17 36.43 18.66
N HIS A 36 8.38 36.64 19.17
CA HIS A 36 9.30 37.61 18.62
C HIS A 36 9.93 37.03 17.35
N LEU A 37 9.45 37.48 16.19
CA LEU A 37 9.97 37.07 14.91
C LEU A 37 11.23 37.85 14.57
N ASN A 38 12.37 37.18 14.49
CA ASN A 38 13.55 37.66 13.78
C ASN A 38 13.70 36.90 12.44
N LEU A 39 14.51 37.40 11.54
CA LEU A 39 14.68 36.81 10.22
C LEU A 39 15.04 35.32 10.28
N GLN A 40 15.96 34.94 11.16
CA GLN A 40 16.37 33.55 11.29
C GLN A 40 15.22 32.65 11.76
N ASN A 41 14.44 33.10 12.75
CA ASN A 41 13.29 32.35 13.24
C ASN A 41 12.21 32.15 12.14
N VAL A 42 12.00 33.16 11.28
CA VAL A 42 11.04 33.07 10.17
C VAL A 42 11.51 32.04 9.15
N ILE A 43 12.79 32.03 8.80
CA ILE A 43 13.38 31.04 7.90
C ILE A 43 13.24 29.63 8.50
N ASP A 44 13.56 29.45 9.78
CA ASP A 44 13.49 28.14 10.45
C ASP A 44 12.04 27.63 10.50
N ILE A 45 11.08 28.49 10.86
CA ILE A 45 9.64 28.15 10.83
C ILE A 45 9.19 27.78 9.42
N ALA A 46 9.62 28.54 8.40
CA ALA A 46 9.25 28.25 7.02
C ALA A 46 9.81 26.89 6.56
N LYS A 47 11.06 26.58 6.87
CA LYS A 47 11.71 25.31 6.52
C LYS A 47 11.12 24.10 7.26
N ASP A 48 10.58 24.27 8.45
CA ASP A 48 10.12 23.16 9.28
C ASP A 48 8.59 23.00 9.27
N SER A 49 7.84 24.08 9.11
CA SER A 49 6.39 24.10 9.36
C SER A 49 5.55 24.60 8.20
N SER A 50 6.14 25.08 7.10
CA SER A 50 5.37 25.53 5.94
C SER A 50 4.76 24.35 5.16
N LEU A 51 3.64 24.62 4.50
CA LEU A 51 3.00 23.63 3.62
C LEU A 51 3.94 23.21 2.48
N LYS A 52 4.72 24.15 1.93
CA LYS A 52 5.71 23.88 0.87
C LYS A 52 6.79 22.93 1.38
N ALA A 53 7.33 23.16 2.58
CA ALA A 53 8.33 22.27 3.22
C ALA A 53 7.77 20.87 3.47
N PHE A 54 6.51 20.77 3.91
CA PHE A 54 5.84 19.48 4.09
C PHE A 54 5.68 18.72 2.77
N ILE A 55 5.27 19.40 1.70
CA ILE A 55 5.11 18.80 0.36
C ILE A 55 6.45 18.28 -0.15
N GLU A 56 7.50 19.11 -0.11
CA GLU A 56 8.82 18.75 -0.64
C GLU A 56 9.48 17.61 0.15
N LYS A 57 9.32 17.60 1.46
CA LYS A 57 9.75 16.48 2.29
C LYS A 57 9.07 15.17 1.91
N ASN A 58 7.76 15.20 1.66
CA ASN A 58 7.03 14.00 1.27
C ASN A 58 7.38 13.56 -0.16
N ARG A 59 7.65 14.50 -1.07
CA ARG A 59 8.16 14.20 -2.43
C ARG A 59 9.50 13.46 -2.34
N TYR A 60 10.45 14.01 -1.58
CA TYR A 60 11.74 13.35 -1.37
C TYR A 60 11.61 11.98 -0.73
N LEU A 61 10.69 11.79 0.23
CA LEU A 61 10.43 10.48 0.82
C LEU A 61 9.83 9.49 -0.18
N ALA A 62 8.99 9.95 -1.11
CA ALA A 62 8.47 9.11 -2.18
C ALA A 62 9.62 8.62 -3.08
N ASP A 63 10.46 9.52 -3.57
CA ASP A 63 11.63 9.18 -4.40
C ASP A 63 12.62 8.24 -3.67
N TYR A 64 12.78 8.42 -2.36
CA TYR A 64 13.58 7.51 -1.54
C TYR A 64 13.00 6.09 -1.50
N TRP A 65 11.68 5.97 -1.34
CA TRP A 65 11.03 4.66 -1.30
C TRP A 65 10.95 4.02 -2.67
N ASP A 66 10.81 4.80 -3.75
CA ASP A 66 10.88 4.31 -5.12
C ASP A 66 12.28 3.75 -5.43
N TYR A 67 13.33 4.45 -5.03
CA TYR A 67 14.70 3.93 -5.15
C TYR A 67 14.93 2.66 -4.30
N ARG A 68 14.33 2.57 -3.12
CA ARG A 68 14.39 1.35 -2.31
C ARG A 68 13.61 0.19 -2.92
N SER A 69 12.45 0.48 -3.52
CA SER A 69 11.65 -0.50 -4.25
C SER A 69 12.43 -1.06 -5.44
N TYR A 70 13.04 -0.18 -6.22
CA TYR A 70 13.94 -0.56 -7.30
C TYR A 70 15.06 -1.52 -6.82
N LYS A 71 15.75 -1.18 -5.73
CA LYS A 71 16.78 -2.08 -5.16
C LYS A 71 16.23 -3.45 -4.78
N ALA A 72 15.02 -3.50 -4.28
CA ALA A 72 14.36 -4.73 -3.88
C ALA A 72 14.01 -5.62 -5.09
N GLU A 73 13.92 -5.08 -6.30
CA GLU A 73 13.66 -5.86 -7.50
C GLU A 73 14.80 -6.83 -7.89
N PHE A 74 15.99 -6.53 -7.42
CA PHE A 74 17.15 -7.39 -7.60
C PHE A 74 17.34 -8.45 -6.51
N LEU A 75 16.47 -8.47 -5.51
CA LEU A 75 16.47 -9.51 -4.48
C LEU A 75 15.55 -10.67 -4.88
N PRO A 76 15.84 -11.89 -4.40
CA PRO A 76 14.94 -13.01 -4.57
C PRO A 76 13.56 -12.68 -3.93
N LYS A 77 12.49 -12.86 -4.71
CA LYS A 77 11.11 -12.64 -4.27
C LYS A 77 10.43 -13.96 -3.98
N LEU A 78 10.12 -14.22 -2.72
CA LEU A 78 9.34 -15.37 -2.30
C LEU A 78 7.87 -14.99 -2.25
N ASN A 79 7.03 -15.70 -3.02
CA ASN A 79 5.59 -15.45 -3.09
C ASN A 79 4.83 -16.72 -2.72
N LEU A 80 3.83 -16.58 -1.87
CA LEU A 80 2.86 -17.61 -1.54
C LEU A 80 1.50 -17.19 -2.08
N SER A 81 0.97 -17.96 -3.03
CA SER A 81 -0.37 -17.76 -3.60
C SER A 81 -1.28 -18.87 -3.14
N ALA A 82 -2.38 -18.53 -2.50
CA ALA A 82 -3.37 -19.47 -2.03
C ALA A 82 -4.76 -19.14 -2.55
N ARG A 83 -5.45 -20.13 -3.09
CA ARG A 83 -6.89 -20.09 -3.39
C ARG A 83 -7.55 -21.21 -2.61
N PRO A 84 -8.08 -20.94 -1.41
CA PRO A 84 -8.60 -21.99 -0.49
C PRO A 84 -9.75 -22.77 -1.11
N PHE A 85 -10.63 -22.09 -1.83
CA PHE A 85 -11.64 -22.72 -2.66
C PHE A 85 -12.12 -21.77 -3.78
N SER A 86 -12.41 -22.33 -4.93
CA SER A 86 -13.06 -21.66 -6.06
C SER A 86 -14.17 -22.58 -6.53
N PHE A 87 -15.42 -22.23 -6.20
CA PHE A 87 -16.58 -23.00 -6.64
C PHE A 87 -16.96 -22.57 -8.04
N THR A 88 -17.10 -23.55 -8.92
CA THR A 88 -17.57 -23.38 -10.29
C THR A 88 -18.84 -24.18 -10.49
N ARG A 89 -19.87 -23.50 -11.02
CA ARG A 89 -21.06 -24.17 -11.55
C ARG A 89 -21.31 -23.64 -12.95
N ALA A 90 -21.21 -24.51 -13.92
CA ALA A 90 -21.36 -24.15 -15.33
C ALA A 90 -22.07 -25.27 -16.09
N VAL A 91 -22.79 -24.92 -17.12
CA VAL A 91 -23.28 -25.87 -18.11
C VAL A 91 -22.35 -25.77 -19.31
N ARG A 92 -21.77 -26.88 -19.72
CA ARG A 92 -20.86 -26.96 -20.86
C ARG A 92 -21.44 -27.92 -21.89
N GLU A 93 -21.28 -27.57 -23.16
CA GLU A 93 -21.55 -28.48 -24.25
C GLU A 93 -20.36 -29.42 -24.42
N GLU A 94 -20.60 -30.71 -24.35
CA GLU A 94 -19.58 -31.76 -24.51
C GLU A 94 -20.02 -32.70 -25.62
N TYR A 95 -19.07 -33.02 -26.52
CA TYR A 95 -19.30 -33.95 -27.59
C TYR A 95 -19.16 -35.39 -27.12
N ASN A 96 -20.25 -36.16 -27.25
CA ASN A 96 -20.23 -37.58 -26.94
C ASN A 96 -19.85 -38.38 -28.19
N TRP A 97 -18.68 -39.03 -28.12
CA TRP A 97 -18.15 -39.83 -29.25
C TRP A 97 -18.89 -41.13 -29.47
N GLN A 98 -19.69 -41.62 -28.50
CA GLN A 98 -20.39 -42.88 -28.60
C GLN A 98 -21.66 -42.77 -29.49
N ASP A 99 -22.34 -41.65 -29.43
CA ASP A 99 -23.58 -41.39 -30.18
C ASP A 99 -23.47 -40.25 -31.19
N SER A 100 -22.25 -39.66 -31.31
CA SER A 100 -21.93 -38.55 -32.22
C SER A 100 -22.84 -37.33 -32.00
N SER A 101 -23.24 -37.07 -30.75
CA SER A 101 -24.12 -35.97 -30.38
C SER A 101 -23.46 -35.00 -29.43
N TYR A 102 -23.99 -33.77 -29.39
CA TYR A 102 -23.62 -32.78 -28.35
C TYR A 102 -24.60 -32.91 -27.18
N GLN A 103 -24.04 -32.96 -25.97
CA GLN A 103 -24.79 -33.01 -24.72
C GLN A 103 -24.42 -31.84 -23.82
N TYR A 104 -25.41 -31.27 -23.12
CA TYR A 104 -25.18 -30.25 -22.13
C TYR A 104 -24.94 -30.91 -20.76
N ILE A 105 -23.71 -30.76 -20.24
CA ILE A 105 -23.30 -31.34 -18.96
C ILE A 105 -23.17 -30.22 -17.94
N GLU A 106 -23.86 -30.38 -16.83
CA GLU A 106 -23.66 -29.49 -15.68
C GLU A 106 -22.35 -29.87 -14.98
N GLN A 107 -21.43 -28.93 -14.87
CA GLN A 107 -20.19 -29.08 -14.12
C GLN A 107 -20.32 -28.35 -12.79
N GLN A 108 -20.08 -29.08 -11.69
CA GLN A 108 -20.02 -28.50 -10.34
C GLN A 108 -18.72 -28.97 -9.68
N ASP A 109 -17.82 -28.06 -9.44
CA ASP A 109 -16.54 -28.38 -8.84
C ASP A 109 -16.05 -27.30 -7.87
N VAL A 110 -15.22 -27.72 -6.92
CA VAL A 110 -14.41 -26.86 -6.07
C VAL A 110 -12.95 -27.12 -6.38
N ASN A 111 -12.24 -26.04 -6.75
CA ASN A 111 -10.80 -26.05 -6.95
C ASN A 111 -10.11 -25.30 -5.81
N SER A 112 -9.18 -25.97 -5.15
CA SER A 112 -8.29 -25.39 -4.13
C SER A 112 -6.86 -25.47 -4.65
N TYR A 113 -6.10 -24.41 -4.46
CA TYR A 113 -4.76 -24.29 -5.02
C TYR A 113 -3.82 -23.56 -4.08
N LEU A 114 -2.61 -24.06 -3.93
CA LEU A 114 -1.51 -23.44 -3.20
C LEU A 114 -0.27 -23.47 -4.07
N ASN A 115 0.38 -22.32 -4.22
CA ASN A 115 1.64 -22.20 -4.95
C ASN A 115 2.64 -21.39 -4.13
N LEU A 116 3.84 -21.90 -4.02
CA LEU A 116 5.01 -21.23 -3.46
C LEU A 116 6.02 -21.01 -4.58
N SER A 117 6.41 -19.76 -4.82
CA SER A 117 7.37 -19.43 -5.88
C SER A 117 8.48 -18.51 -5.38
N LEU A 118 9.70 -18.82 -5.77
CA LEU A 118 10.89 -17.99 -5.60
C LEU A 118 11.32 -17.48 -6.97
N ASN A 119 11.34 -16.17 -7.14
CA ASN A 119 11.69 -15.52 -8.41
C ASN A 119 12.91 -14.62 -8.22
N GLN A 120 13.85 -14.67 -9.17
CA GLN A 120 15.06 -13.85 -9.19
C GLN A 120 15.26 -13.22 -10.55
N ASN A 121 15.27 -11.90 -10.61
CA ASN A 121 15.61 -11.16 -11.81
C ASN A 121 17.12 -11.20 -12.08
N ILE A 122 17.51 -11.29 -13.36
CA ILE A 122 18.90 -11.30 -13.81
C ILE A 122 19.19 -9.98 -14.56
N PRO A 123 19.84 -8.99 -13.91
CA PRO A 123 20.00 -7.65 -14.50
C PRO A 123 20.80 -7.61 -15.79
N PHE A 124 21.80 -8.46 -15.94
CA PHE A 124 22.69 -8.42 -17.11
C PHE A 124 22.02 -8.94 -18.39
N SER A 125 21.14 -9.95 -18.27
CA SER A 125 20.45 -10.55 -19.42
C SER A 125 19.03 -10.03 -19.60
N GLY A 126 18.42 -9.43 -18.54
CA GLY A 126 17.01 -9.04 -18.52
C GLY A 126 16.06 -10.21 -18.31
N GLY A 127 16.59 -11.40 -18.03
CA GLY A 127 15.81 -12.60 -17.77
C GLY A 127 15.44 -12.78 -16.30
N LYS A 128 14.73 -13.88 -16.03
CA LYS A 128 14.27 -14.26 -14.70
C LYS A 128 14.45 -15.76 -14.49
N VAL A 129 15.05 -16.13 -13.36
CA VAL A 129 15.07 -17.53 -12.88
C VAL A 129 13.94 -17.67 -11.86
N TYR A 130 13.26 -18.81 -11.90
CA TYR A 130 12.24 -19.11 -10.92
C TYR A 130 12.31 -20.56 -10.45
N ILE A 131 11.89 -20.75 -9.20
CA ILE A 131 11.66 -22.05 -8.59
C ILE A 131 10.25 -21.99 -8.03
N ASP A 132 9.41 -22.93 -8.39
CA ASP A 132 8.05 -23.00 -7.88
C ASP A 132 7.63 -24.42 -7.49
N SER A 133 6.69 -24.47 -6.57
CA SER A 133 6.04 -25.68 -6.08
C SER A 133 4.55 -25.44 -5.97
N ASP A 134 3.74 -26.36 -6.43
CA ASP A 134 2.30 -26.22 -6.37
C ASP A 134 1.60 -27.50 -5.90
N VAL A 135 0.47 -27.29 -5.22
CA VAL A 135 -0.47 -28.34 -4.80
C VAL A 135 -1.87 -27.87 -5.16
N GLY A 136 -2.61 -28.72 -5.84
CA GLY A 136 -4.01 -28.53 -6.20
C GLY A 136 -4.90 -29.63 -5.65
N ARG A 137 -6.14 -29.29 -5.34
CA ARG A 137 -7.22 -30.21 -4.98
C ARG A 137 -8.46 -29.84 -5.78
N LEU A 138 -8.92 -30.75 -6.58
CA LEU A 138 -10.17 -30.63 -7.33
C LEU A 138 -11.21 -31.58 -6.72
N GLN A 139 -12.34 -31.06 -6.30
CA GLN A 139 -13.49 -31.83 -5.87
C GLN A 139 -14.62 -31.64 -6.88
N ASN A 140 -15.01 -32.72 -7.53
CA ASN A 140 -16.13 -32.73 -8.46
C ASN A 140 -17.37 -33.27 -7.76
N PHE A 141 -18.47 -32.50 -7.76
CA PHE A 141 -19.71 -32.86 -7.09
C PHE A 141 -20.61 -33.75 -7.94
N ASN A 142 -20.42 -33.79 -9.26
CA ASN A 142 -21.25 -34.60 -10.15
C ASN A 142 -20.96 -36.11 -10.00
N ASN A 143 -19.69 -36.46 -9.78
CA ASN A 143 -19.25 -37.83 -9.61
C ASN A 143 -18.72 -38.14 -8.19
N GLY A 144 -18.76 -37.16 -7.29
CA GLY A 144 -18.24 -37.28 -5.91
C GLY A 144 -16.71 -37.45 -5.83
N GLY A 145 -15.97 -37.29 -6.94
CA GLY A 145 -14.54 -37.53 -7.01
C GLY A 145 -13.73 -36.37 -6.42
N VAL A 146 -12.65 -36.73 -5.73
CA VAL A 146 -11.62 -35.80 -5.27
C VAL A 146 -10.29 -36.19 -5.92
N GLN A 147 -9.65 -35.22 -6.57
CA GLN A 147 -8.35 -35.41 -7.21
C GLN A 147 -7.34 -34.42 -6.61
N TYR A 148 -6.09 -34.87 -6.48
CA TYR A 148 -4.98 -34.06 -6.03
C TYR A 148 -3.95 -33.99 -7.14
N SER A 149 -3.38 -32.80 -7.35
CA SER A 149 -2.25 -32.56 -8.22
C SER A 149 -1.12 -31.91 -7.44
N SER A 150 0.10 -32.24 -7.73
CA SER A 150 1.25 -31.64 -7.10
C SER A 150 2.44 -31.59 -8.06
N THR A 151 3.09 -30.44 -8.13
CA THR A 151 4.41 -30.28 -8.71
C THR A 151 5.37 -29.94 -7.59
N PRO A 152 6.11 -30.91 -7.03
CA PRO A 152 6.94 -30.66 -5.85
C PRO A 152 7.99 -29.57 -6.07
N ILE A 153 8.68 -29.59 -7.20
CA ILE A 153 9.65 -28.54 -7.58
C ILE A 153 9.68 -28.42 -9.09
N ARG A 154 9.58 -27.19 -9.56
CA ARG A 154 9.83 -26.81 -10.95
C ARG A 154 10.82 -25.66 -10.97
N ILE A 155 11.90 -25.79 -11.77
CA ILE A 155 12.91 -24.76 -11.97
C ILE A 155 12.83 -24.32 -13.42
N GLY A 156 12.79 -23.01 -13.63
CA GLY A 156 12.74 -22.47 -14.98
C GLY A 156 13.55 -21.18 -15.14
N LEU A 157 13.86 -20.91 -16.39
CA LEU A 157 14.49 -19.67 -16.86
C LEU A 157 13.58 -19.06 -17.91
N GLU A 158 13.25 -17.80 -17.72
CA GLU A 158 12.54 -17.00 -18.71
C GLU A 158 13.50 -15.93 -19.22
N GLN A 159 13.77 -15.94 -20.54
CA GLN A 159 14.72 -15.04 -21.15
C GLN A 159 14.18 -14.50 -22.48
N GLY A 160 13.95 -13.19 -22.52
CA GLY A 160 13.70 -12.50 -23.79
C GLY A 160 14.96 -12.48 -24.66
N LEU A 161 14.85 -12.95 -25.89
CA LEU A 161 16.02 -13.02 -26.79
C LEU A 161 16.26 -11.71 -27.54
N PHE A 162 15.20 -10.97 -27.86
CA PHE A 162 15.25 -9.73 -28.65
C PHE A 162 14.59 -8.54 -27.93
N ASP A 163 14.26 -8.72 -26.66
CA ASP A 163 13.59 -7.69 -25.87
C ASP A 163 14.58 -6.64 -25.35
N TYR A 164 14.07 -5.44 -25.15
CA TYR A 164 14.79 -4.38 -24.45
C TYR A 164 15.02 -4.77 -22.97
N ASN A 165 16.29 -4.80 -22.57
CA ASN A 165 16.65 -5.09 -21.18
C ASN A 165 16.43 -3.86 -20.29
N HIS A 166 15.21 -3.69 -19.75
CA HIS A 166 14.85 -2.60 -18.85
C HIS A 166 15.67 -2.60 -17.55
N LEU A 167 15.93 -3.77 -16.95
CA LEU A 167 16.68 -3.90 -15.70
C LEU A 167 18.10 -3.34 -15.79
N LYS A 168 18.73 -3.50 -16.97
CA LYS A 168 20.07 -2.95 -17.24
C LYS A 168 20.05 -1.42 -17.25
N TRP A 169 19.00 -0.82 -17.80
CA TRP A 169 18.88 0.64 -17.88
C TRP A 169 18.42 1.24 -16.56
N GLU A 170 17.49 0.64 -15.87
CA GLU A 170 17.08 1.02 -14.50
C GLU A 170 18.28 1.04 -13.55
N LYS A 171 19.16 0.02 -13.64
CA LYS A 171 20.40 0.00 -12.85
C LYS A 171 21.29 1.21 -13.06
N LYS A 172 21.21 1.87 -14.22
CA LYS A 172 21.95 3.11 -14.51
C LYS A 172 21.18 4.36 -14.16
N LEU A 173 19.88 4.36 -14.41
CA LEU A 173 19.02 5.55 -14.29
C LEU A 173 18.57 5.82 -12.85
N GLU A 174 18.14 4.79 -12.14
CA GLU A 174 17.57 4.94 -10.80
C GLU A 174 18.52 5.59 -9.77
N PRO A 175 19.82 5.25 -9.73
CA PRO A 175 20.75 5.97 -8.87
C PRO A 175 20.86 7.45 -9.21
N LEU A 176 20.81 7.81 -10.52
CA LEU A 176 20.89 9.19 -10.98
C LEU A 176 19.61 9.96 -10.65
N GLN A 177 18.45 9.32 -10.79
CA GLN A 177 17.17 9.91 -10.42
C GLN A 177 17.11 10.20 -8.92
N PHE A 178 17.60 9.27 -8.11
CA PHE A 178 17.65 9.48 -6.66
C PHE A 178 18.66 10.58 -6.25
N GLU A 179 19.82 10.67 -6.91
CA GLU A 179 20.76 11.78 -6.69
C GLU A 179 20.16 13.13 -7.13
N ARG A 180 19.39 13.15 -8.22
CA ARG A 180 18.62 14.31 -8.63
C ARG A 180 17.59 14.69 -7.54
N ALA A 181 16.78 13.76 -7.07
CA ALA A 181 15.79 14.00 -6.03
C ALA A 181 16.38 14.63 -4.76
N LYS A 182 17.59 14.20 -4.36
CA LYS A 182 18.31 14.82 -3.24
C LYS A 182 18.65 16.30 -3.50
N LYS A 183 19.09 16.59 -4.72
CA LYS A 183 19.46 17.99 -5.11
C LYS A 183 18.23 18.85 -5.22
N ASP A 184 17.17 18.34 -5.83
CA ASP A 184 15.88 19.02 -5.95
C ASP A 184 15.32 19.36 -4.54
N TYR A 185 15.39 18.43 -3.59
CA TYR A 185 14.98 18.69 -2.21
C TYR A 185 15.80 19.79 -1.51
N ILE A 186 17.12 19.84 -1.76
CA ILE A 186 17.99 20.90 -1.21
C ILE A 186 17.62 22.25 -1.85
N GLN A 187 17.44 22.29 -3.18
CA GLN A 187 17.05 23.48 -3.90
C GLN A 187 15.72 24.04 -3.39
N GLU A 188 14.70 23.20 -3.26
CA GLU A 188 13.38 23.62 -2.76
C GLU A 188 13.45 24.16 -1.32
N ARG A 189 14.33 23.61 -0.50
CA ARG A 189 14.55 24.14 0.86
C ARG A 189 15.19 25.53 0.85
N GLU A 190 16.07 25.82 -0.09
CA GLU A 190 16.65 27.16 -0.25
C GLU A 190 15.62 28.13 -0.84
N GLU A 191 14.78 27.70 -1.79
CA GLU A 191 13.67 28.50 -2.29
C GLU A 191 12.66 28.86 -1.20
N ILE A 192 12.36 27.92 -0.27
CA ILE A 192 11.53 28.21 0.91
C ILE A 192 12.18 29.28 1.80
N SER A 193 13.50 29.28 1.90
CA SER A 193 14.22 30.31 2.67
C SER A 193 14.12 31.68 2.00
N GLU A 194 14.26 31.73 0.68
CA GLU A 194 14.11 32.95 -0.12
C GLU A 194 12.69 33.50 0.03
N ASP A 195 11.66 32.68 -0.20
CA ASP A 195 10.26 33.06 0.02
C ASP A 195 10.01 33.63 1.43
N ALA A 196 10.64 33.05 2.45
CA ALA A 196 10.53 33.48 3.84
C ALA A 196 11.22 34.82 4.10
N VAL A 197 12.36 35.07 3.47
CA VAL A 197 13.08 36.34 3.54
C VAL A 197 12.26 37.44 2.89
N ASP A 198 11.73 37.21 1.70
CA ASP A 198 10.90 38.18 0.97
C ASP A 198 9.65 38.53 1.79
N ALA A 199 8.93 37.52 2.31
CA ALA A 199 7.76 37.73 3.16
C ALA A 199 8.08 38.51 4.45
N PHE A 200 9.26 38.29 5.05
CA PHE A 200 9.70 39.01 6.24
C PHE A 200 9.93 40.51 5.96
N PHE A 201 10.56 40.83 4.84
CA PHE A 201 10.79 42.23 4.49
C PHE A 201 9.54 42.93 3.99
N ASP A 202 8.64 42.24 3.31
CA ASP A 202 7.33 42.78 2.90
C ASP A 202 6.45 43.17 4.12
N LEU A 203 6.63 42.52 5.25
CA LEU A 203 5.94 42.87 6.51
C LEU A 203 6.51 44.12 7.19
N LEU A 204 7.74 44.53 6.85
CA LEU A 204 8.42 45.66 7.48
C LEU A 204 8.20 46.97 6.73
N ILE A 205 7.68 46.92 5.51
CA ILE A 205 7.38 48.07 4.64
C ILE A 205 5.91 48.46 4.76
#